data_d62b1e157dad38186efb1fa2dd6dbac0
#
_entry.id   d62b1e157dad38186efb1fa2dd6dbac0
#
_cell.length_a   1.000
_cell.length_b   1.000
_cell.length_c   1.000
_cell.angle_alpha   90.00
_cell.angle_beta   90.00
_cell.angle_gamma   90.00
#
_symmetry.space_group_name_H-M   'P 1'
#
loop_
_entity.id
_entity.type
_entity.pdbx_description
1 polymer ?
#
loop_
_entity_poly.entity_id
_entity_poly.type
_entity_poly.pdbx_seq_one_letter_code
_entity_poly.pdbx_strand_id
1 'polypeptide(L)'
;MFRELVRKHKELPKDVCIEVLKNETRGVLSVLGDNNYPYGMPMNHFYNEEDGKIYFHCGNVGHRLESLQKHDKVSFCCYDQGYKNDGEWHYNIKSVIAFGRIKIVDDMDRIVDISTKLCKKFPCSDEYIEKEIASSAHRTLLLELTIEHMCGKKVSEL
;
A
#
# COMPACT_ATOMS: atom_id res chain seq x y z
N MET A 1 -19.52 -8.02 -6.46
CA MET A 1 -18.58 -8.91 -7.18
C MET A 1 -17.52 -8.03 -7.84
N PHE A 2 -16.23 -8.33 -7.66
CA PHE A 2 -15.14 -7.60 -8.33
C PHE A 2 -15.04 -8.07 -9.80
N ARG A 3 -14.65 -7.14 -10.67
CA ARG A 3 -14.53 -7.41 -12.10
C ARG A 3 -13.22 -8.14 -12.38
N GLU A 4 -13.28 -9.22 -13.18
CA GLU A 4 -12.09 -9.91 -13.68
C GLU A 4 -11.33 -9.07 -14.73
N LEU A 5 -10.01 -9.31 -14.83
CA LEU A 5 -9.19 -8.71 -15.87
C LEU A 5 -9.62 -9.17 -17.27
N VAL A 6 -9.88 -8.23 -18.17
CA VAL A 6 -10.24 -8.53 -19.57
C VAL A 6 -9.07 -9.21 -20.31
N ARG A 7 -7.84 -8.75 -20.08
CA ARG A 7 -6.62 -9.32 -20.67
C ARG A 7 -5.99 -10.36 -19.74
N LYS A 8 -6.63 -11.51 -19.60
CA LYS A 8 -6.21 -12.60 -18.70
C LYS A 8 -4.77 -13.07 -18.90
N HIS A 9 -4.26 -13.04 -20.16
CA HIS A 9 -2.86 -13.40 -20.45
C HIS A 9 -1.82 -12.43 -19.86
N LYS A 10 -2.24 -11.29 -19.36
CA LYS A 10 -1.39 -10.31 -18.66
C LYS A 10 -1.56 -10.35 -17.14
N GLU A 11 -2.44 -11.19 -16.63
CA GLU A 11 -2.70 -11.34 -15.21
C GLU A 11 -1.48 -11.93 -14.50
N LEU A 12 -1.15 -11.37 -13.35
CA LEU A 12 -0.07 -11.86 -12.51
C LEU A 12 -0.61 -12.86 -11.49
N PRO A 13 0.12 -13.94 -11.21
CA PRO A 13 -0.17 -14.85 -10.10
C PRO A 13 -0.16 -14.10 -8.77
N LYS A 14 -0.91 -14.61 -7.79
CA LYS A 14 -1.08 -13.97 -6.47
C LYS A 14 0.24 -13.78 -5.73
N ASP A 15 1.13 -14.76 -5.78
CA ASP A 15 2.47 -14.71 -5.17
C ASP A 15 3.32 -13.58 -5.78
N VAL A 16 3.28 -13.39 -7.09
CA VAL A 16 3.96 -12.27 -7.77
C VAL A 16 3.37 -10.92 -7.35
N CYS A 17 2.04 -10.83 -7.16
CA CYS A 17 1.41 -9.62 -6.63
C CYS A 17 1.90 -9.29 -5.21
N ILE A 18 2.00 -10.29 -4.35
CA ILE A 18 2.52 -10.16 -2.99
C ILE A 18 3.98 -9.71 -3.01
N GLU A 19 4.81 -10.25 -3.89
CA GLU A 19 6.20 -9.82 -4.08
C GLU A 19 6.31 -8.33 -4.43
N VAL A 20 5.47 -7.83 -5.34
CA VAL A 20 5.40 -6.39 -5.66
C VAL A 20 5.03 -5.58 -4.43
N LEU A 21 3.99 -5.98 -3.67
CA LEU A 21 3.59 -5.29 -2.43
C LEU A 21 4.69 -5.27 -1.36
N LYS A 22 5.50 -6.33 -1.28
CA LYS A 22 6.61 -6.42 -0.32
C LYS A 22 7.79 -5.56 -0.70
N ASN A 23 8.15 -5.58 -1.97
CA ASN A 23 9.39 -4.96 -2.47
C ASN A 23 9.24 -3.46 -2.72
N GLU A 24 8.06 -3.02 -3.19
CA GLU A 24 7.83 -1.61 -3.45
C GLU A 24 7.55 -0.83 -2.16
N THR A 25 8.12 0.37 -2.08
CA THR A 25 8.01 1.23 -0.88
C THR A 25 6.82 2.18 -0.95
N ARG A 26 6.33 2.48 -2.15
CA ARG A 26 5.30 3.49 -2.38
C ARG A 26 4.21 3.00 -3.29
N GLY A 27 3.01 3.52 -3.05
CA GLY A 27 1.86 3.34 -3.92
C GLY A 27 0.88 4.48 -3.72
N VAL A 28 -0.28 4.38 -4.35
CA VAL A 28 -1.36 5.35 -4.23
C VAL A 28 -2.53 4.70 -3.53
N LEU A 29 -2.87 5.22 -2.36
CA LEU A 29 -4.11 4.88 -1.66
C LEU A 29 -5.22 5.81 -2.15
N SER A 30 -6.29 5.24 -2.69
CA SER A 30 -7.46 5.97 -3.18
C SER A 30 -8.65 5.73 -2.26
N VAL A 31 -9.24 6.83 -1.79
CA VAL A 31 -10.41 6.87 -0.90
C VAL A 31 -11.52 7.69 -1.54
N LEU A 32 -12.74 7.60 -1.01
CA LEU A 32 -13.82 8.50 -1.40
C LEU A 32 -13.70 9.79 -0.58
N GLY A 33 -13.28 10.86 -1.24
CA GLY A 33 -13.10 12.18 -0.65
C GLY A 33 -14.36 13.03 -0.66
N ASP A 34 -14.20 14.31 -0.37
CA ASP A 34 -15.31 15.28 -0.35
C ASP A 34 -15.96 15.41 -1.72
N ASN A 35 -17.25 15.70 -1.71
CA ASN A 35 -18.10 15.82 -2.91
C ASN A 35 -18.08 14.55 -3.80
N ASN A 36 -17.80 13.38 -3.20
CA ASN A 36 -17.68 12.09 -3.87
C ASN A 36 -16.53 12.00 -4.90
N TYR A 37 -15.54 12.87 -4.82
CA TYR A 37 -14.36 12.73 -5.67
C TYR A 37 -13.48 11.58 -5.20
N PRO A 38 -12.97 10.72 -6.11
CA PRO A 38 -11.86 9.83 -5.79
C PRO A 38 -10.65 10.65 -5.36
N TYR A 39 -10.14 10.37 -4.16
CA TYR A 39 -8.99 11.06 -3.61
C TYR A 39 -7.81 10.09 -3.49
N GLY A 40 -6.83 10.23 -4.40
CA GLY A 40 -5.62 9.39 -4.47
C GLY A 40 -4.44 10.08 -3.80
N MET A 41 -3.77 9.37 -2.89
CA MET A 41 -2.61 9.88 -2.13
C MET A 41 -1.41 8.96 -2.28
N PRO A 42 -0.21 9.48 -2.64
CA PRO A 42 1.02 8.71 -2.51
C PRO A 42 1.27 8.35 -1.06
N MET A 43 1.54 7.08 -0.78
CA MET A 43 1.81 6.60 0.57
C MET A 43 2.89 5.52 0.59
N ASN A 44 3.73 5.55 1.63
CA ASN A 44 4.55 4.40 1.98
C ASN A 44 3.66 3.33 2.59
N HIS A 45 3.94 2.07 2.30
CA HIS A 45 3.15 0.93 2.77
C HIS A 45 4.02 -0.22 3.26
N PHE A 46 3.42 -1.04 4.08
CA PHE A 46 3.99 -2.30 4.53
C PHE A 46 2.96 -3.43 4.33
N TYR A 47 3.32 -4.45 3.54
CA TYR A 47 2.54 -5.69 3.47
C TYR A 47 3.01 -6.64 4.56
N ASN A 48 2.12 -7.00 5.46
CA ASN A 48 2.41 -7.93 6.55
C ASN A 48 2.02 -9.36 6.12
N GLU A 49 3.01 -10.23 5.97
CA GLU A 49 2.78 -11.63 5.57
C GLU A 49 2.09 -12.46 6.65
N GLU A 50 2.21 -12.07 7.92
CA GLU A 50 1.61 -12.80 9.05
C GLU A 50 0.07 -12.77 9.00
N ASP A 51 -0.52 -11.66 8.52
CA ASP A 51 -1.97 -11.47 8.47
C ASP A 51 -2.53 -11.16 7.08
N GLY A 52 -1.65 -11.00 6.08
CA GLY A 52 -2.03 -10.74 4.68
C GLY A 52 -2.62 -9.35 4.44
N LYS A 53 -2.34 -8.38 5.29
CA LYS A 53 -2.86 -7.02 5.22
C LYS A 53 -1.82 -6.02 4.78
N ILE A 54 -2.29 -4.87 4.30
CA ILE A 54 -1.45 -3.72 3.96
C ILE A 54 -1.63 -2.65 5.04
N TYR A 55 -0.52 -2.10 5.50
CA TYR A 55 -0.48 -1.09 6.55
C TYR A 55 0.11 0.22 6.04
N PHE A 56 -0.44 1.32 6.53
CA PHE A 56 0.06 2.67 6.32
C PHE A 56 0.07 3.39 7.67
N HIS A 57 1.04 4.27 7.88
CA HIS A 57 0.98 5.18 9.01
C HIS A 57 0.45 6.55 8.56
N CYS A 58 -0.24 7.25 9.44
CA CYS A 58 -0.72 8.60 9.19
C CYS A 58 -0.78 9.41 10.48
N GLY A 59 -0.87 10.73 10.32
CA GLY A 59 -1.21 11.61 11.44
C GLY A 59 -2.66 11.44 11.90
N ASN A 60 -2.96 11.95 13.07
CA ASN A 60 -4.26 11.84 13.74
C ASN A 60 -5.30 12.88 13.28
N VAL A 61 -5.00 13.70 12.28
CA VAL A 61 -5.89 14.73 11.71
C VAL A 61 -5.73 14.81 10.19
N GLY A 62 -6.76 15.32 9.51
CA GLY A 62 -6.71 15.70 8.11
C GLY A 62 -7.71 14.98 7.22
N HIS A 63 -7.85 15.49 5.99
CA HIS A 63 -8.86 15.09 5.00
C HIS A 63 -8.94 13.57 4.77
N ARG A 64 -7.79 12.88 4.70
CA ARG A 64 -7.73 11.43 4.56
C ARG A 64 -8.45 10.70 5.68
N LEU A 65 -8.14 11.07 6.93
CA LEU A 65 -8.74 10.43 8.11
C LEU A 65 -10.25 10.66 8.16
N GLU A 66 -10.68 11.90 7.93
CA GLU A 66 -12.10 12.27 7.87
C GLU A 66 -12.85 11.51 6.76
N SER A 67 -12.22 11.34 5.59
CA SER A 67 -12.80 10.56 4.49
C SER A 67 -12.96 9.08 4.86
N LEU A 68 -11.95 8.49 5.50
CA LEU A 68 -11.97 7.09 5.93
C LEU A 68 -12.95 6.81 7.06
N GLN A 69 -13.20 7.79 7.92
CA GLN A 69 -14.25 7.70 8.95
C GLN A 69 -15.66 7.66 8.36
N LYS A 70 -15.85 8.29 7.19
CA LYS A 70 -17.14 8.27 6.45
C LYS A 70 -17.28 7.03 5.57
N HIS A 71 -16.19 6.60 4.93
CA HIS A 71 -16.18 5.50 3.95
C HIS A 71 -14.91 4.66 4.08
N ASP A 72 -15.06 3.43 4.47
CA ASP A 72 -13.96 2.50 4.73
C ASP A 72 -13.45 1.75 3.49
N LYS A 73 -14.21 1.77 2.37
CA LYS A 73 -13.81 1.10 1.13
C LYS A 73 -12.76 1.91 0.38
N VAL A 74 -11.67 1.24 0.04
CA VAL A 74 -10.53 1.86 -0.61
C VAL A 74 -9.97 0.98 -1.72
N SER A 75 -9.12 1.57 -2.56
CA SER A 75 -8.19 0.83 -3.41
C SER A 75 -6.76 1.34 -3.20
N PHE A 76 -5.82 0.41 -3.23
CA PHE A 76 -4.39 0.72 -3.18
C PHE A 76 -3.71 0.19 -4.43
N CYS A 77 -2.95 1.04 -5.12
CA CYS A 77 -2.22 0.70 -6.33
C CYS A 77 -0.73 0.93 -6.14
N CYS A 78 0.09 -0.08 -6.43
CA CYS A 78 1.53 0.08 -6.56
C CYS A 78 2.04 -0.66 -7.80
N TYR A 79 3.25 -0.33 -8.24
CA TYR A 79 3.91 -0.93 -9.38
C TYR A 79 5.42 -0.90 -9.19
N ASP A 80 6.10 -1.87 -9.80
CA ASP A 80 7.55 -1.99 -9.75
C ASP A 80 8.25 -1.00 -10.69
N GLN A 81 9.59 -0.95 -10.61
CA GLN A 81 10.41 -0.10 -11.48
C GLN A 81 10.49 -0.62 -12.93
N GLY A 82 9.97 -1.82 -13.15
CA GLY A 82 10.01 -2.47 -14.44
C GLY A 82 11.38 -3.02 -14.83
N TYR A 83 11.41 -3.73 -15.94
CA TYR A 83 12.62 -4.25 -16.56
C TYR A 83 12.53 -4.15 -18.08
N LYS A 84 13.69 -4.11 -18.74
CA LYS A 84 13.83 -4.25 -20.20
C LYS A 84 14.45 -5.59 -20.54
N ASN A 85 13.96 -6.22 -21.59
CA ASN A 85 14.69 -7.32 -22.23
C ASN A 85 15.75 -6.77 -23.18
N ASP A 86 16.76 -7.57 -23.47
CA ASP A 86 17.81 -7.20 -24.43
C ASP A 86 17.19 -6.87 -25.79
N GLY A 87 17.54 -5.72 -26.34
CA GLY A 87 17.04 -5.22 -27.62
C GLY A 87 15.66 -4.53 -27.55
N GLU A 88 14.98 -4.54 -26.42
CA GLU A 88 13.73 -3.78 -26.23
C GLU A 88 14.00 -2.36 -25.76
N TRP A 89 13.24 -1.40 -26.29
CA TRP A 89 13.30 0.00 -25.83
C TRP A 89 12.32 0.31 -24.69
N HIS A 90 11.25 -0.50 -24.57
CA HIS A 90 10.16 -0.30 -23.59
C HIS A 90 10.39 -1.06 -22.29
N TYR A 91 9.75 -0.60 -21.23
CA TYR A 91 9.72 -1.30 -19.95
C TYR A 91 8.56 -2.30 -19.87
N ASN A 92 8.80 -3.36 -19.16
CA ASN A 92 7.80 -4.31 -18.69
C ASN A 92 7.58 -4.06 -17.20
N ILE A 93 6.40 -3.62 -16.81
CA ILE A 93 6.05 -3.20 -15.45
C ILE A 93 5.03 -4.18 -14.88
N LYS A 94 5.21 -4.55 -13.62
CA LYS A 94 4.20 -5.25 -12.85
C LYS A 94 3.45 -4.24 -11.98
N SER A 95 2.13 -4.21 -12.09
CA SER A 95 1.26 -3.37 -11.27
C SER A 95 0.30 -4.23 -10.47
N VAL A 96 -0.04 -3.79 -9.27
CA VAL A 96 -0.97 -4.46 -8.36
C VAL A 96 -1.99 -3.45 -7.87
N ILE A 97 -3.27 -3.84 -7.90
CA ILE A 97 -4.36 -3.08 -7.28
C ILE A 97 -5.03 -3.98 -6.26
N ALA A 98 -5.03 -3.55 -5.00
CA ALA A 98 -5.75 -4.18 -3.91
C ALA A 98 -6.99 -3.35 -3.57
N PHE A 99 -8.14 -4.00 -3.51
CA PHE A 99 -9.41 -3.43 -3.04
C PHE A 99 -9.73 -4.01 -1.67
N GLY A 100 -10.25 -3.18 -0.79
CA GLY A 100 -10.62 -3.67 0.53
C GLY A 100 -11.16 -2.57 1.44
N ARG A 101 -11.07 -2.84 2.74
CA ARG A 101 -11.56 -1.93 3.78
C ARG A 101 -10.45 -1.52 4.72
N ILE A 102 -10.45 -0.24 5.06
CA ILE A 102 -9.53 0.33 6.05
C ILE A 102 -10.19 0.33 7.42
N LYS A 103 -9.42 -0.16 8.39
CA LYS A 103 -9.65 0.07 9.82
C LYS A 103 -8.59 1.03 10.34
N ILE A 104 -9.01 2.05 11.07
CA ILE A 104 -8.10 2.95 11.80
C ILE A 104 -7.73 2.26 13.11
N VAL A 105 -6.44 2.14 13.37
CA VAL A 105 -5.88 1.47 14.57
C VAL A 105 -5.10 2.48 15.38
N ASP A 106 -5.45 2.61 16.65
CA ASP A 106 -4.85 3.49 17.65
C ASP A 106 -4.13 2.72 18.79
N ASP A 107 -4.03 1.42 18.66
CA ASP A 107 -3.28 0.57 19.60
C ASP A 107 -1.78 0.83 19.51
N MET A 108 -1.18 1.27 20.62
CA MET A 108 0.21 1.72 20.65
C MET A 108 1.21 0.62 20.34
N ASP A 109 1.00 -0.59 20.85
CA ASP A 109 1.92 -1.72 20.62
C ASP A 109 1.91 -2.10 19.14
N ARG A 110 0.72 -2.09 18.51
CA ARG A 110 0.57 -2.33 17.08
C ARG A 110 1.18 -1.22 16.24
N ILE A 111 1.02 0.04 16.63
CA ILE A 111 1.63 1.20 15.96
C ILE A 111 3.15 1.06 15.96
N VAL A 112 3.75 0.76 17.09
CA VAL A 112 5.21 0.60 17.24
C VAL A 112 5.72 -0.58 16.40
N ASP A 113 5.10 -1.75 16.50
CA ASP A 113 5.50 -2.94 15.73
C ASP A 113 5.46 -2.69 14.23
N ILE A 114 4.33 -2.27 13.70
CA ILE A 114 4.14 -2.09 12.26
C ILE A 114 4.96 -0.92 11.71
N SER A 115 5.05 0.19 12.45
CA SER A 115 5.85 1.35 12.00
C SER A 115 7.34 0.99 11.96
N THR A 116 7.83 0.20 12.90
CA THR A 116 9.20 -0.32 12.89
C THR A 116 9.45 -1.20 11.66
N LYS A 117 8.55 -2.14 11.37
CA LYS A 117 8.64 -3.01 10.17
C LYS A 117 8.59 -2.20 8.87
N LEU A 118 7.74 -1.15 8.82
CA LEU A 118 7.66 -0.25 7.67
C LEU A 118 8.95 0.54 7.49
N CYS A 119 9.52 1.10 8.56
CA CYS A 119 10.78 1.85 8.50
C CYS A 119 11.94 0.97 7.99
N LYS A 120 11.97 -0.32 8.33
CA LYS A 120 12.99 -1.27 7.86
C LYS A 120 12.96 -1.52 6.33
N LYS A 121 11.95 -1.08 5.62
CA LYS A 121 11.95 -1.06 4.13
C LYS A 121 12.87 0.03 3.56
N PHE A 122 13.36 0.94 4.37
CA PHE A 122 14.21 2.05 3.98
C PHE A 122 15.64 1.88 4.52
N PRO A 123 16.65 2.42 3.84
CA PRO A 123 18.05 2.31 4.30
C PRO A 123 18.31 3.26 5.47
N CYS A 124 17.95 2.84 6.69
CA CYS A 124 18.19 3.55 7.93
C CYS A 124 18.67 2.59 9.03
N SER A 125 19.40 3.12 10.03
CA SER A 125 19.89 2.32 11.15
C SER A 125 18.78 2.00 12.16
N ASP A 126 18.92 0.91 12.90
CA ASP A 126 17.97 0.53 13.96
C ASP A 126 17.88 1.64 15.02
N GLU A 127 19.01 2.26 15.40
CA GLU A 127 19.04 3.41 16.33
C GLU A 127 18.20 4.60 15.84
N TYR A 128 18.28 4.91 14.55
CA TYR A 128 17.46 5.96 13.95
C TYR A 128 15.96 5.60 14.02
N ILE A 129 15.61 4.35 13.70
CA ILE A 129 14.23 3.86 13.76
C ILE A 129 13.67 3.97 15.17
N GLU A 130 14.41 3.47 16.18
CA GLU A 130 14.01 3.56 17.59
C GLU A 130 13.75 4.99 18.04
N LYS A 131 14.64 5.90 17.69
CA LYS A 131 14.52 7.32 18.02
C LYS A 131 13.32 7.98 17.34
N GLU A 132 13.08 7.68 16.05
CA GLU A 132 11.94 8.21 15.30
C GLU A 132 10.62 7.69 15.86
N ILE A 133 10.52 6.39 16.13
CA ILE A 133 9.33 5.77 16.75
C ILE A 133 9.05 6.40 18.13
N ALA A 134 10.07 6.51 18.99
CA ALA A 134 9.91 7.11 20.31
C ALA A 134 9.39 8.56 20.26
N SER A 135 9.78 9.31 19.22
CA SER A 135 9.38 10.72 19.06
C SER A 135 8.02 10.90 18.41
N SER A 136 7.54 9.98 17.57
CA SER A 136 6.39 10.16 16.70
C SER A 136 5.21 9.23 16.95
N ALA A 137 5.40 8.09 17.61
CA ALA A 137 4.35 7.07 17.79
C ALA A 137 3.08 7.62 18.47
N HIS A 138 3.22 8.50 19.47
CA HIS A 138 2.10 9.09 20.22
C HIS A 138 1.14 9.96 19.37
N ARG A 139 1.57 10.39 18.19
CA ARG A 139 0.78 11.19 17.23
C ARG A 139 0.50 10.46 15.93
N THR A 140 0.78 9.16 15.90
CA THR A 140 0.65 8.31 14.71
C THR A 140 -0.53 7.37 14.88
N LEU A 141 -1.30 7.19 13.81
CA LEU A 141 -2.32 6.14 13.67
C LEU A 141 -1.88 5.18 12.55
N LEU A 142 -2.34 3.94 12.63
CA LEU A 142 -2.22 3.02 11.51
C LEU A 142 -3.54 2.94 10.73
N LEU A 143 -3.40 2.81 9.44
CA LEU A 143 -4.46 2.41 8.54
C LEU A 143 -4.21 0.94 8.18
N GLU A 144 -5.09 0.05 8.63
CA GLU A 144 -5.03 -1.39 8.37
C GLU A 144 -5.98 -1.72 7.22
N LEU A 145 -5.45 -2.05 6.05
CA LEU A 145 -6.22 -2.46 4.88
C LEU A 145 -6.37 -3.98 4.84
N THR A 146 -7.58 -4.44 5.09
CA THR A 146 -7.99 -5.84 4.84
C THR A 146 -8.34 -6.01 3.37
N ILE A 147 -7.58 -6.85 2.65
CA ILE A 147 -7.74 -7.07 1.21
C ILE A 147 -8.97 -7.97 0.96
N GLU A 148 -9.96 -7.46 0.24
CA GLU A 148 -11.13 -8.24 -0.24
C GLU A 148 -10.89 -8.79 -1.64
N HIS A 149 -10.12 -8.08 -2.47
CA HIS A 149 -9.75 -8.49 -3.82
C HIS A 149 -8.42 -7.86 -4.21
N MET A 150 -7.60 -8.64 -4.90
CA MET A 150 -6.33 -8.16 -5.45
C MET A 150 -6.17 -8.65 -6.88
N CYS A 151 -5.78 -7.77 -7.78
CA CYS A 151 -5.44 -8.10 -9.14
C CYS A 151 -4.09 -7.49 -9.51
N GLY A 152 -3.27 -8.27 -10.18
CA GLY A 152 -2.00 -7.82 -10.73
C GLY A 152 -1.97 -7.94 -12.24
N LYS A 153 -1.22 -7.05 -12.88
CA LYS A 153 -1.11 -7.03 -14.33
C LYS A 153 0.31 -6.71 -14.77
N LYS A 154 0.81 -7.50 -15.74
CA LYS A 154 2.01 -7.15 -16.50
C LYS A 154 1.63 -6.15 -17.60
N VAL A 155 2.29 -5.00 -17.60
CA VAL A 155 2.12 -3.95 -18.60
C VAL A 155 3.41 -3.81 -19.38
N SER A 156 3.34 -3.83 -20.70
CA SER A 156 4.44 -3.44 -21.58
C SER A 156 4.13 -2.04 -22.12
N GLU A 157 5.06 -1.14 -21.99
CA GLU A 157 4.94 0.26 -22.44
C GLU A 157 5.21 0.37 -23.95
N LEU A 158 4.51 -0.46 -24.74
CA LEU A 158 4.57 -0.46 -26.21
C LEU A 158 3.61 0.58 -26.77
#